data_281f143030db3f0bacc2a133985643db
#
_entry.id   281f143030db3f0bacc2a133985643db
#
_cell.length_a   1.000
_cell.length_b   1.000
_cell.length_c   1.000
_cell.angle_alpha   90.00
_cell.angle_beta   90.00
_cell.angle_gamma   90.00
#
_symmetry.space_group_name_H-M   'P 1'
#
loop_
_entity.id
_entity.type
_entity.pdbx_description
1 polymer ?
#
loop_
_entity_poly.entity_id
_entity_poly.type
_entity_poly.pdbx_seq_one_letter_code
_entity_poly.pdbx_strand_id
1 'polypeptide(L)'
;NNSTAALYVRDRWSSPETKVITRVGLALGMMKNQFNDPSGKILHVQTGLPAEYMSMDMDDIKSIFIGHHEFMIKLGSNNWMPFSFDVLQENFAIMPQPMGTLVSVATDKNGGSLPEASKYFSSNLLIMDPGFGTLDTFNISNHFISTPPKTWDNLGMLRVLQETQKLIKADKDVTIPIPAMQKILGNGYFMTKLNKQTMKRDQVDITPYLSEANKNVCKEAIDTINGCYNFLQDMSYLVVTGGTGAAWLGYIQNFYKEMDS
;
A
#
# COMPACT_ATOMS: atom_id res chain seq x y z
N ASN A 1 -3.34 -19.63 -13.27
CA ASN A 1 -4.02 -18.36 -13.07
C ASN A 1 -2.98 -17.26 -12.84
N ASN A 2 -2.55 -16.60 -13.93
CA ASN A 2 -1.56 -15.50 -13.91
C ASN A 2 -2.22 -14.12 -13.60
N SER A 3 -3.52 -14.08 -13.32
CA SER A 3 -4.28 -12.84 -13.21
C SER A 3 -3.91 -11.97 -12.01
N THR A 4 -3.45 -12.56 -10.90
CA THR A 4 -3.08 -11.79 -9.71
C THR A 4 -1.72 -11.08 -9.83
N ALA A 5 -0.81 -11.56 -10.67
CA ALA A 5 0.49 -10.91 -10.87
C ALA A 5 0.35 -9.56 -11.57
N ALA A 6 -0.64 -9.39 -12.45
CA ALA A 6 -0.89 -8.14 -13.17
C ALA A 6 -1.28 -6.96 -12.25
N LEU A 7 -1.80 -7.22 -11.06
CA LEU A 7 -2.22 -6.18 -10.11
C LEU A 7 -1.05 -5.53 -9.35
N TYR A 8 0.14 -6.14 -9.38
CA TYR A 8 1.31 -5.66 -8.66
C TYR A 8 2.36 -4.99 -9.55
N VAL A 9 2.09 -4.93 -10.86
CA VAL A 9 2.97 -4.26 -11.82
C VAL A 9 2.48 -2.84 -12.09
N ARG A 10 3.38 -1.98 -12.54
CA ARG A 10 3.08 -0.59 -12.82
C ARG A 10 2.01 -0.43 -13.90
N ASP A 11 2.06 -1.24 -14.97
CA ASP A 11 1.12 -1.18 -16.12
C ASP A 11 -0.28 -1.74 -15.80
N ARG A 12 -0.60 -1.93 -14.51
CA ARG A 12 -1.88 -2.49 -14.06
C ARG A 12 -3.10 -1.71 -14.53
N TRP A 13 -2.97 -0.41 -14.80
CA TRP A 13 -4.09 0.47 -15.15
C TRP A 13 -4.81 0.04 -16.43
N SER A 14 -4.09 -0.53 -17.40
CA SER A 14 -4.66 -1.05 -18.65
C SER A 14 -5.31 -2.43 -18.50
N SER A 15 -5.18 -3.09 -17.33
CA SER A 15 -5.65 -4.46 -17.14
C SER A 15 -7.17 -4.55 -16.90
N PRO A 16 -7.84 -5.57 -17.43
CA PRO A 16 -9.26 -5.83 -17.15
C PRO A 16 -9.52 -6.02 -15.65
N GLU A 17 -8.58 -6.62 -14.93
CA GLU A 17 -8.67 -6.88 -13.50
C GLU A 17 -8.76 -5.57 -12.70
N THR A 18 -7.95 -4.58 -13.03
CA THR A 18 -8.01 -3.25 -12.39
C THR A 18 -9.37 -2.59 -12.61
N LYS A 19 -9.91 -2.68 -13.83
CA LYS A 19 -11.25 -2.16 -14.13
C LYS A 19 -12.34 -2.84 -13.29
N VAL A 20 -12.26 -4.15 -13.13
CA VAL A 20 -13.20 -4.93 -12.29
C VAL A 20 -13.07 -4.50 -10.82
N ILE A 21 -11.87 -4.44 -10.29
CA ILE A 21 -11.63 -4.05 -8.88
C ILE A 21 -12.12 -2.63 -8.63
N THR A 22 -11.86 -1.69 -9.54
CA THR A 22 -12.35 -0.31 -9.46
C THR A 22 -13.88 -0.27 -9.38
N ARG A 23 -14.57 -0.97 -10.28
CA ARG A 23 -16.03 -1.04 -10.29
C ARG A 23 -16.59 -1.66 -9.01
N VAL A 24 -15.99 -2.73 -8.53
CA VAL A 24 -16.37 -3.35 -7.25
C VAL A 24 -16.16 -2.38 -6.09
N GLY A 25 -15.03 -1.69 -6.05
CA GLY A 25 -14.74 -0.69 -5.00
C GLY A 25 -15.75 0.45 -4.98
N LEU A 26 -16.09 1.00 -6.15
CA LEU A 26 -17.10 2.06 -6.27
C LEU A 26 -18.49 1.56 -5.83
N ALA A 27 -18.91 0.36 -6.27
CA ALA A 27 -20.18 -0.23 -5.85
C ALA A 27 -20.26 -0.44 -4.33
N LEU A 28 -19.20 -0.98 -3.72
CA LEU A 28 -19.15 -1.17 -2.26
C LEU A 28 -19.20 0.16 -1.51
N GLY A 29 -18.53 1.19 -2.02
CA GLY A 29 -18.59 2.54 -1.47
C GLY A 29 -20.01 3.13 -1.53
N MET A 30 -20.69 2.97 -2.65
CA MET A 30 -22.09 3.38 -2.80
C MET A 30 -23.02 2.66 -1.83
N MET A 31 -22.88 1.36 -1.68
CA MET A 31 -23.66 0.54 -0.75
C MET A 31 -23.44 0.96 0.71
N LYS A 32 -22.21 1.24 1.10
CA LYS A 32 -21.86 1.66 2.47
C LYS A 32 -22.50 3.01 2.83
N ASN A 33 -22.65 3.90 1.88
CA ASN A 33 -23.24 5.23 2.08
C ASN A 33 -24.77 5.25 1.97
N GLN A 34 -25.43 4.10 2.06
CA GLN A 34 -26.90 3.96 2.03
C GLN A 34 -27.57 4.54 0.77
N PHE A 35 -26.92 4.45 -0.38
CA PHE A 35 -27.57 4.72 -1.64
C PHE A 35 -28.58 3.61 -1.94
N ASN A 36 -29.84 3.89 -1.68
CA ASN A 36 -30.95 2.93 -1.89
C ASN A 36 -31.15 2.57 -3.37
N ASP A 37 -30.76 3.45 -4.27
CA ASP A 37 -30.78 3.25 -5.70
C ASP A 37 -29.45 3.70 -6.32
N PRO A 38 -28.61 2.75 -6.79
CA PRO A 38 -27.36 3.06 -7.45
C PRO A 38 -27.48 3.54 -8.90
N SER A 39 -28.70 3.55 -9.46
CA SER A 39 -28.91 3.93 -10.86
C SER A 39 -28.92 5.45 -11.04
N GLY A 40 -28.31 5.92 -12.14
CA GLY A 40 -28.35 7.33 -12.56
C GLY A 40 -27.64 8.30 -11.63
N LYS A 41 -26.73 7.84 -10.76
CA LYS A 41 -25.92 8.71 -9.89
C LYS A 41 -24.73 9.28 -10.63
N ILE A 42 -24.34 10.49 -10.25
CA ILE A 42 -23.06 11.08 -10.61
C ILE A 42 -22.15 10.99 -9.38
N LEU A 43 -21.02 10.30 -9.52
CA LEU A 43 -20.11 10.13 -8.42
C LEU A 43 -18.98 11.16 -8.46
N HIS A 44 -18.65 11.69 -7.29
CA HIS A 44 -17.40 12.39 -7.05
C HIS A 44 -16.36 11.37 -6.58
N VAL A 45 -15.29 11.22 -7.34
CA VAL A 45 -14.23 10.26 -7.08
C VAL A 45 -12.92 10.99 -6.88
N GLN A 46 -12.27 10.71 -5.76
CA GLN A 46 -10.90 11.12 -5.51
C GLN A 46 -10.05 9.87 -5.35
N THR A 47 -8.94 9.82 -6.07
CA THR A 47 -7.98 8.71 -6.01
C THR A 47 -6.55 9.24 -5.88
N GLY A 48 -5.59 8.35 -5.69
CA GLY A 48 -4.19 8.69 -5.56
C GLY A 48 -3.30 7.87 -6.50
N LEU A 49 -2.21 8.48 -6.93
CA LEU A 49 -1.12 7.84 -7.64
C LEU A 49 0.19 8.04 -6.86
N PRO A 50 1.16 7.10 -6.99
CA PRO A 50 2.52 7.37 -6.55
C PRO A 50 3.00 8.70 -7.12
N ALA A 51 3.58 9.53 -6.28
CA ALA A 51 3.85 10.92 -6.63
C ALA A 51 4.81 11.05 -7.83
N GLU A 52 5.79 10.15 -7.94
CA GLU A 52 6.74 10.11 -9.05
C GLU A 52 6.08 9.76 -10.40
N TYR A 53 5.03 8.95 -10.39
CA TYR A 53 4.37 8.46 -11.60
C TYR A 53 3.13 9.26 -12.00
N MET A 54 2.80 10.34 -11.26
CA MET A 54 1.60 11.14 -11.49
C MET A 54 1.41 11.55 -12.96
N SER A 55 2.44 12.14 -13.57
CA SER A 55 2.35 12.64 -14.95
C SER A 55 2.28 11.52 -15.99
N MET A 56 2.82 10.35 -15.69
CA MET A 56 2.90 9.23 -16.62
C MET A 56 1.63 8.38 -16.63
N ASP A 57 1.02 8.20 -15.46
CA ASP A 57 -0.09 7.25 -15.29
C ASP A 57 -1.47 7.95 -15.18
N MET A 58 -1.50 9.30 -15.19
CA MET A 58 -2.71 10.09 -14.99
C MET A 58 -3.79 9.78 -16.03
N ASP A 59 -3.44 9.68 -17.30
CA ASP A 59 -4.43 9.48 -18.36
C ASP A 59 -4.95 8.04 -18.37
N ASP A 60 -4.12 7.08 -18.04
CA ASP A 60 -4.54 5.68 -17.90
C ASP A 60 -5.54 5.52 -16.76
N ILE A 61 -5.28 6.10 -15.59
CA ILE A 61 -6.21 6.01 -14.46
C ILE A 61 -7.51 6.77 -14.73
N LYS A 62 -7.47 7.93 -15.40
CA LYS A 62 -8.68 8.64 -15.85
C LYS A 62 -9.54 7.74 -16.72
N SER A 63 -8.95 6.99 -17.64
CA SER A 63 -9.67 6.11 -18.56
C SER A 63 -10.44 4.98 -17.86
N ILE A 64 -10.04 4.60 -16.64
CA ILE A 64 -10.70 3.57 -15.84
C ILE A 64 -11.91 4.14 -15.10
N PHE A 65 -11.79 5.37 -14.59
CA PHE A 65 -12.79 5.96 -13.70
C PHE A 65 -13.81 6.82 -14.44
N ILE A 66 -13.38 7.65 -15.40
CA ILE A 66 -14.24 8.61 -16.07
C ILE A 66 -15.13 7.93 -17.10
N GLY A 67 -16.42 8.24 -17.09
CA GLY A 67 -17.41 7.77 -18.04
C GLY A 67 -18.60 7.07 -17.39
N HIS A 68 -19.37 6.38 -18.23
CA HIS A 68 -20.52 5.60 -17.79
C HIS A 68 -20.10 4.20 -17.35
N HIS A 69 -20.58 3.79 -16.18
CA HIS A 69 -20.33 2.47 -15.61
C HIS A 69 -21.64 1.70 -15.48
N GLU A 70 -21.73 0.56 -16.18
CA GLU A 70 -22.86 -0.35 -16.09
C GLU A 70 -22.32 -1.76 -15.85
N PHE A 71 -22.77 -2.42 -14.78
CA PHE A 71 -22.37 -3.77 -14.42
C PHE A 71 -23.27 -4.35 -13.35
N MET A 72 -23.09 -5.64 -13.07
CA MET A 72 -23.78 -6.34 -11.98
C MET A 72 -22.78 -6.84 -10.96
N ILE A 73 -23.11 -6.76 -9.67
CA ILE A 73 -22.32 -7.31 -8.58
C ILE A 73 -23.13 -8.33 -7.81
N LYS A 74 -22.46 -9.41 -7.35
CA LYS A 74 -23.01 -10.41 -6.46
C LYS A 74 -22.11 -10.56 -5.23
N LEU A 75 -22.67 -10.37 -4.06
CA LEU A 75 -21.97 -10.52 -2.78
C LEU A 75 -22.44 -11.78 -2.06
N GLY A 76 -21.56 -12.75 -1.93
CA GLY A 76 -21.88 -14.04 -1.29
C GLY A 76 -23.03 -14.77 -1.96
N SER A 77 -24.03 -15.15 -1.18
CA SER A 77 -25.24 -15.86 -1.65
C SER A 77 -26.36 -14.95 -2.14
N ASN A 78 -26.18 -13.63 -2.09
CA ASN A 78 -27.20 -12.65 -2.50
C ASN A 78 -27.51 -12.74 -4.00
N ASN A 79 -28.58 -12.07 -4.42
CA ASN A 79 -28.90 -11.91 -5.82
C ASN A 79 -27.93 -10.93 -6.51
N TRP A 80 -27.86 -11.02 -7.82
CA TRP A 80 -27.16 -10.02 -8.62
C TRP A 80 -27.85 -8.66 -8.51
N MET A 81 -27.05 -7.63 -8.22
CA MET A 81 -27.52 -6.24 -8.09
C MET A 81 -26.94 -5.42 -9.26
N PRO A 82 -27.81 -4.72 -10.03
CA PRO A 82 -27.33 -3.84 -11.09
C PRO A 82 -26.78 -2.52 -10.52
N PHE A 83 -25.76 -2.00 -11.16
CA PHE A 83 -25.20 -0.67 -10.92
C PHE A 83 -25.08 0.07 -12.24
N SER A 84 -25.56 1.32 -12.27
CA SER A 84 -25.47 2.22 -13.41
C SER A 84 -25.22 3.64 -12.89
N PHE A 85 -24.03 4.21 -13.16
CA PHE A 85 -23.66 5.54 -12.70
C PHE A 85 -22.63 6.18 -13.63
N ASP A 86 -22.45 7.47 -13.47
CA ASP A 86 -21.48 8.26 -14.23
C ASP A 86 -20.41 8.86 -13.31
N VAL A 87 -19.19 8.92 -13.80
CA VAL A 87 -18.10 9.72 -13.24
C VAL A 87 -17.72 10.76 -14.29
N LEU A 88 -18.05 12.02 -14.04
CA LEU A 88 -17.75 13.12 -14.95
C LEU A 88 -16.30 13.59 -14.70
N GLN A 89 -15.68 14.19 -15.71
CA GLN A 89 -14.31 14.67 -15.61
C GLN A 89 -14.14 15.73 -14.51
N GLU A 90 -15.09 16.63 -14.36
CA GLU A 90 -15.13 17.64 -13.30
C GLU A 90 -15.34 17.07 -11.89
N ASN A 91 -15.81 15.82 -11.80
CA ASN A 91 -16.06 15.13 -10.54
C ASN A 91 -14.97 14.10 -10.21
N PHE A 92 -13.88 14.09 -10.99
CA PHE A 92 -12.76 13.20 -10.78
C PHE A 92 -11.48 13.95 -10.44
N ALA A 93 -10.91 13.64 -9.28
CA ALA A 93 -9.66 14.24 -8.81
C ALA A 93 -8.59 13.16 -8.54
N ILE A 94 -7.36 13.49 -8.89
CA ILE A 94 -6.18 12.68 -8.59
C ILE A 94 -5.24 13.50 -7.72
N MET A 95 -4.72 12.89 -6.65
CA MET A 95 -3.69 13.49 -5.79
C MET A 95 -2.49 12.56 -5.66
N PRO A 96 -1.29 13.08 -5.33
CA PRO A 96 -0.20 12.23 -4.88
C PRO A 96 -0.61 11.46 -3.63
N GLN A 97 -0.38 10.14 -3.59
CA GLN A 97 -0.77 9.29 -2.46
C GLN A 97 -0.27 9.84 -1.10
N PRO A 98 0.98 10.34 -0.97
CA PRO A 98 1.45 10.89 0.30
C PRO A 98 0.69 12.12 0.80
N MET A 99 0.00 12.86 -0.08
CA MET A 99 -0.87 13.96 0.36
C MET A 99 -2.04 13.48 1.21
N GLY A 100 -2.56 12.28 0.95
CA GLY A 100 -3.57 11.65 1.79
C GLY A 100 -3.08 11.42 3.22
N THR A 101 -1.82 11.02 3.37
CA THR A 101 -1.17 10.86 4.67
C THR A 101 -1.06 12.20 5.40
N LEU A 102 -0.60 13.25 4.72
CA LEU A 102 -0.50 14.59 5.31
C LEU A 102 -1.87 15.10 5.78
N VAL A 103 -2.89 14.94 4.96
CA VAL A 103 -4.27 15.28 5.36
C VAL A 103 -4.70 14.46 6.56
N SER A 104 -4.40 13.15 6.59
CA SER A 104 -4.78 12.25 7.69
C SER A 104 -4.15 12.65 9.03
N VAL A 105 -2.88 13.08 9.06
CA VAL A 105 -2.24 13.54 10.31
C VAL A 105 -2.62 14.96 10.71
N ALA A 106 -3.17 15.73 9.79
CA ALA A 106 -3.59 17.12 10.00
C ALA A 106 -5.08 17.28 10.32
N THR A 107 -5.89 16.21 10.20
CA THR A 107 -7.35 16.28 10.38
C THR A 107 -7.85 15.24 11.38
N ASP A 108 -8.96 15.56 12.03
CA ASP A 108 -9.70 14.63 12.88
C ASP A 108 -10.57 13.67 12.03
N LYS A 109 -11.26 12.73 12.70
CA LYS A 109 -12.15 11.74 12.06
C LYS A 109 -13.34 12.34 11.28
N ASN A 110 -13.64 13.63 11.48
CA ASN A 110 -14.73 14.35 10.81
C ASN A 110 -14.19 15.27 9.70
N GLY A 111 -12.86 15.27 9.47
CA GLY A 111 -12.20 16.15 8.49
C GLY A 111 -11.91 17.55 9.02
N GLY A 112 -12.12 17.81 10.33
CA GLY A 112 -11.76 19.08 10.97
C GLY A 112 -10.26 19.17 11.17
N SER A 113 -9.69 20.38 11.01
CA SER A 113 -8.25 20.61 11.21
C SER A 113 -7.86 20.39 12.67
N LEU A 114 -6.82 19.61 12.90
CA LEU A 114 -6.23 19.43 14.24
C LEU A 114 -5.45 20.70 14.66
N PRO A 115 -5.33 20.97 15.97
CA PRO A 115 -4.55 22.13 16.47
C PRO A 115 -3.11 22.15 15.98
N GLU A 116 -2.51 20.96 15.79
CA GLU A 116 -1.12 20.79 15.33
C GLU A 116 -0.98 20.79 13.81
N ALA A 117 -2.07 20.86 13.04
CA ALA A 117 -2.03 20.77 11.58
C ALA A 117 -1.04 21.77 10.96
N SER A 118 -1.00 23.00 11.45
CA SER A 118 -0.09 24.05 10.96
C SER A 118 1.39 23.67 11.11
N LYS A 119 1.76 22.91 12.14
CA LYS A 119 3.14 22.45 12.35
C LYS A 119 3.59 21.52 11.23
N TYR A 120 2.72 20.58 10.81
CA TYR A 120 3.06 19.65 9.72
C TYR A 120 3.21 20.38 8.39
N PHE A 121 2.38 21.38 8.12
CA PHE A 121 2.44 22.13 6.87
C PHE A 121 3.61 23.12 6.81
N SER A 122 3.99 23.74 7.94
CA SER A 122 5.04 24.77 8.01
C SER A 122 6.44 24.23 8.29
N SER A 123 6.56 22.96 8.67
CA SER A 123 7.84 22.33 8.99
C SER A 123 8.45 21.61 7.77
N ASN A 124 9.71 21.23 7.88
CA ASN A 124 10.35 20.31 6.96
C ASN A 124 9.98 18.87 7.36
N LEU A 125 9.19 18.21 6.55
CA LEU A 125 8.56 16.92 6.86
C LEU A 125 8.81 15.93 5.72
N LEU A 126 9.26 14.74 6.08
CA LEU A 126 9.35 13.61 5.16
C LEU A 126 8.21 12.61 5.44
N ILE A 127 7.43 12.30 4.44
CA ILE A 127 6.50 11.17 4.48
C ILE A 127 7.21 9.95 3.89
N MET A 128 7.17 8.84 4.62
CA MET A 128 7.65 7.52 4.24
C MET A 128 6.46 6.57 4.17
N ASP A 129 6.11 6.12 2.97
CA ASP A 129 4.98 5.21 2.71
C ASP A 129 5.47 3.88 2.12
N PRO A 130 5.95 2.94 2.93
CA PRO A 130 6.25 1.60 2.45
C PRO A 130 4.95 0.82 2.24
N GLY A 131 4.62 0.63 0.98
CA GLY A 131 3.47 -0.13 0.51
C GLY A 131 3.73 -1.63 0.40
N PHE A 132 2.95 -2.30 -0.43
CA PHE A 132 3.18 -3.72 -0.73
C PHE A 132 4.36 -3.92 -1.67
N GLY A 133 4.45 -3.17 -2.78
CA GLY A 133 5.47 -3.31 -3.81
C GLY A 133 6.55 -2.24 -3.78
N THR A 134 6.23 -1.05 -3.30
CA THR A 134 7.06 0.16 -3.37
C THR A 134 7.28 0.78 -2.00
N LEU A 135 8.33 1.57 -1.90
CA LEU A 135 8.52 2.58 -0.87
C LEU A 135 8.42 3.96 -1.55
N ASP A 136 7.46 4.75 -1.13
CA ASP A 136 7.26 6.09 -1.64
C ASP A 136 7.68 7.13 -0.59
N THR A 137 8.32 8.22 -1.04
CA THR A 137 8.67 9.34 -0.16
C THR A 137 8.22 10.66 -0.76
N PHE A 138 7.84 11.56 0.13
CA PHE A 138 7.34 12.88 -0.21
C PHE A 138 7.83 13.90 0.83
N ASN A 139 8.66 14.84 0.39
CA ASN A 139 9.21 15.87 1.28
C ASN A 139 8.46 17.19 1.10
N ILE A 140 7.97 17.71 2.21
CA ILE A 140 7.28 19.00 2.30
C ILE A 140 8.12 19.94 3.17
N SER A 141 8.34 21.16 2.69
CA SER A 141 8.98 22.22 3.45
C SER A 141 8.23 23.54 3.22
N ASN A 142 7.83 24.19 4.29
CA ASN A 142 7.13 25.49 4.22
C ASN A 142 5.97 25.51 3.22
N HIS A 143 5.07 24.53 3.28
CA HIS A 143 3.91 24.36 2.40
C HIS A 143 4.23 23.95 0.95
N PHE A 144 5.49 23.75 0.58
CA PHE A 144 5.90 23.37 -0.77
C PHE A 144 6.57 22.00 -0.80
N ILE A 145 6.46 21.35 -1.94
CA ILE A 145 7.28 20.16 -2.23
C ILE A 145 8.72 20.65 -2.40
N SER A 146 9.62 20.28 -1.49
CA SER A 146 11.00 20.76 -1.46
C SER A 146 11.94 19.96 -2.34
N THR A 147 11.64 18.66 -2.54
CA THR A 147 12.37 17.78 -3.45
C THR A 147 11.39 16.96 -4.28
N PRO A 148 11.75 16.57 -5.52
CA PRO A 148 10.90 15.66 -6.29
C PRO A 148 10.55 14.41 -5.47
N PRO A 149 9.29 13.97 -5.49
CA PRO A 149 8.90 12.70 -4.90
C PRO A 149 9.72 11.55 -5.46
N LYS A 150 9.98 10.54 -4.64
CA LYS A 150 10.72 9.35 -5.05
C LYS A 150 9.95 8.08 -4.74
N THR A 151 10.06 7.13 -5.65
CA THR A 151 9.51 5.78 -5.52
C THR A 151 10.63 4.78 -5.70
N TRP A 152 10.77 3.85 -4.78
CA TRP A 152 11.68 2.72 -4.91
C TRP A 152 10.89 1.44 -5.06
N ASP A 153 11.01 0.81 -6.21
CA ASP A 153 10.47 -0.51 -6.47
C ASP A 153 11.17 -1.55 -5.58
N ASN A 154 10.43 -2.57 -5.21
CA ASN A 154 10.93 -3.69 -4.39
C ASN A 154 11.41 -3.33 -2.97
N LEU A 155 11.00 -2.19 -2.42
CA LEU A 155 11.20 -1.84 -1.02
C LEU A 155 9.85 -1.76 -0.28
N GLY A 156 9.13 -2.89 -0.22
CA GLY A 156 7.85 -3.01 0.45
C GLY A 156 7.62 -4.42 1.00
N MET A 157 6.40 -4.74 1.39
CA MET A 157 6.05 -6.03 1.98
C MET A 157 6.34 -7.23 1.06
N LEU A 158 6.21 -7.06 -0.26
CA LEU A 158 6.55 -8.10 -1.23
C LEU A 158 8.01 -8.56 -1.07
N ARG A 159 8.93 -7.61 -0.89
CA ARG A 159 10.34 -7.91 -0.65
C ARG A 159 10.55 -8.67 0.66
N VAL A 160 9.84 -8.28 1.73
CA VAL A 160 9.86 -9.01 3.01
C VAL A 160 9.42 -10.46 2.81
N LEU A 161 8.32 -10.70 2.08
CA LEU A 161 7.84 -12.05 1.81
C LEU A 161 8.81 -12.87 0.95
N GLN A 162 9.47 -12.25 -0.02
CA GLN A 162 10.49 -12.89 -0.85
C GLN A 162 11.73 -13.28 -0.03
N GLU A 163 12.19 -12.41 0.87
CA GLU A 163 13.31 -12.73 1.76
C GLU A 163 12.91 -13.83 2.76
N THR A 164 11.71 -13.77 3.33
CA THR A 164 11.16 -14.84 4.18
C THR A 164 11.16 -16.18 3.45
N GLN A 165 10.74 -16.21 2.18
CA GLN A 165 10.76 -17.39 1.33
C GLN A 165 12.18 -17.95 1.16
N LYS A 166 13.18 -17.07 0.93
CA LYS A 166 14.60 -17.46 0.80
C LYS A 166 15.14 -18.07 2.09
N LEU A 167 14.86 -17.45 3.24
CA LEU A 167 15.29 -17.95 4.54
C LEU A 167 14.68 -19.33 4.83
N ILE A 168 13.38 -19.51 4.61
CA ILE A 168 12.72 -20.82 4.77
C ILE A 168 13.32 -21.85 3.81
N LYS A 169 13.57 -21.46 2.56
CA LYS A 169 14.17 -22.37 1.58
C LYS A 169 15.58 -22.81 1.98
N ALA A 170 16.38 -21.89 2.50
CA ALA A 170 17.75 -22.17 2.93
C ALA A 170 17.79 -23.11 4.15
N ASP A 171 16.92 -22.91 5.14
CA ASP A 171 16.92 -23.68 6.38
C ASP A 171 16.17 -25.01 6.28
N LYS A 172 14.99 -25.01 5.65
CA LYS A 172 14.07 -26.16 5.63
C LYS A 172 13.92 -26.82 4.26
N ASP A 173 14.59 -26.31 3.24
CA ASP A 173 14.44 -26.75 1.84
C ASP A 173 12.97 -26.78 1.35
N VAL A 174 12.13 -25.90 1.89
CA VAL A 174 10.72 -25.73 1.52
C VAL A 174 10.57 -24.49 0.67
N THR A 175 9.90 -24.62 -0.49
CA THR A 175 9.55 -23.49 -1.34
C THR A 175 8.07 -23.17 -1.16
N ILE A 176 7.77 -21.93 -0.72
CA ILE A 176 6.41 -21.43 -0.49
C ILE A 176 6.14 -20.34 -1.51
N PRO A 177 5.19 -20.52 -2.45
CA PRO A 177 4.82 -19.46 -3.39
C PRO A 177 4.26 -18.23 -2.66
N ILE A 178 4.59 -17.02 -3.13
CA ILE A 178 4.10 -15.76 -2.51
C ILE A 178 2.58 -15.74 -2.31
N PRO A 179 1.73 -16.18 -3.26
CA PRO A 179 0.29 -16.23 -3.02
C PRO A 179 -0.14 -17.15 -1.86
N ALA A 180 0.67 -18.16 -1.51
CA ALA A 180 0.39 -19.04 -0.38
C ALA A 180 0.84 -18.44 0.97
N MET A 181 1.74 -17.47 0.96
CA MET A 181 2.26 -16.81 2.17
C MET A 181 1.15 -16.18 3.00
N GLN A 182 0.16 -15.54 2.39
CA GLN A 182 -0.94 -14.89 3.11
C GLN A 182 -1.68 -15.87 4.03
N LYS A 183 -1.95 -17.08 3.56
CA LYS A 183 -2.58 -18.12 4.38
C LYS A 183 -1.65 -18.59 5.50
N ILE A 184 -0.36 -18.73 5.20
CA ILE A 184 0.65 -19.16 6.17
C ILE A 184 0.83 -18.10 7.27
N LEU A 185 0.87 -16.80 6.90
CA LEU A 185 0.90 -15.70 7.87
C LEU A 185 -0.32 -15.72 8.79
N GLY A 186 -1.52 -15.98 8.24
CA GLY A 186 -2.74 -16.11 9.05
C GLY A 186 -2.73 -17.31 10.01
N ASN A 187 -2.05 -18.40 9.65
CA ASN A 187 -1.92 -19.59 10.49
C ASN A 187 -0.75 -19.50 11.50
N GLY A 188 0.27 -18.66 11.21
CA GLY A 188 1.50 -18.55 12.00
C GLY A 188 2.54 -19.65 11.73
N TYR A 189 2.28 -20.61 10.86
CA TYR A 189 3.19 -21.73 10.59
C TYR A 189 3.08 -22.25 9.15
N PHE A 190 4.12 -22.98 8.72
CA PHE A 190 4.13 -23.75 7.49
C PHE A 190 4.51 -25.23 7.76
N MET A 191 4.28 -26.09 6.77
CA MET A 191 4.58 -27.54 6.88
C MET A 191 5.88 -27.83 6.13
N THR A 192 6.74 -28.67 6.74
CA THR A 192 7.95 -29.20 6.09
C THR A 192 7.60 -30.16 4.93
N LYS A 193 8.62 -30.58 4.17
CA LYS A 193 8.51 -31.71 3.26
C LYS A 193 8.13 -32.98 4.03
N LEU A 194 7.47 -33.90 3.33
CA LEU A 194 7.16 -35.21 3.90
C LEU A 194 8.45 -35.98 4.24
N ASN A 195 8.63 -36.31 5.49
CA ASN A 195 9.69 -37.25 5.89
C ASN A 195 9.27 -38.65 5.46
N LYS A 196 10.01 -39.25 4.52
CA LYS A 196 9.69 -40.56 3.93
C LYS A 196 9.82 -41.73 4.91
N GLN A 197 10.61 -41.58 5.99
CA GLN A 197 10.78 -42.60 6.99
C GLN A 197 9.66 -42.61 8.02
N THR A 198 9.24 -41.43 8.47
CA THR A 198 8.19 -41.29 9.48
C THR A 198 6.80 -41.08 8.88
N MET A 199 6.70 -40.83 7.57
CA MET A 199 5.47 -40.46 6.86
C MET A 199 4.76 -39.24 7.48
N LYS A 200 5.52 -38.33 8.12
CA LYS A 200 5.01 -37.12 8.77
C LYS A 200 5.61 -35.85 8.15
N ARG A 201 4.92 -34.76 8.36
CA ARG A 201 5.40 -33.40 8.08
C ARG A 201 5.42 -32.64 9.42
N ASP A 202 6.47 -31.90 9.66
CA ASP A 202 6.56 -31.08 10.86
C ASP A 202 5.95 -29.69 10.59
N GLN A 203 5.35 -29.15 11.62
CA GLN A 203 4.85 -27.78 11.65
C GLN A 203 5.98 -26.88 12.13
N VAL A 204 6.27 -25.80 11.41
CA VAL A 204 7.34 -24.86 11.72
C VAL A 204 6.78 -23.46 11.84
N ASP A 205 7.07 -22.77 12.93
CA ASP A 205 6.72 -21.36 13.14
C ASP A 205 7.38 -20.47 12.07
N ILE A 206 6.60 -19.61 11.43
CA ILE A 206 7.10 -18.69 10.41
C ILE A 206 7.70 -17.43 11.04
N THR A 207 7.35 -17.10 12.27
CA THR A 207 7.68 -15.82 12.92
C THR A 207 9.17 -15.49 12.91
N PRO A 208 10.11 -16.41 13.22
CA PRO A 208 11.54 -16.09 13.18
C PRO A 208 12.02 -15.64 11.80
N TYR A 209 11.60 -16.34 10.73
CA TYR A 209 11.99 -16.02 9.36
C TYR A 209 11.40 -14.69 8.91
N LEU A 210 10.13 -14.46 9.24
CA LEU A 210 9.44 -13.20 8.91
C LEU A 210 10.08 -12.01 9.64
N SER A 211 10.39 -12.16 10.93
CA SER A 211 11.02 -11.10 11.72
C SER A 211 12.40 -10.73 11.20
N GLU A 212 13.21 -11.71 10.85
CA GLU A 212 14.53 -11.49 10.28
C GLU A 212 14.45 -10.79 8.91
N ALA A 213 13.61 -11.31 8.01
CA ALA A 213 13.38 -10.69 6.71
C ALA A 213 12.87 -9.25 6.84
N ASN A 214 11.92 -9.02 7.74
CA ASN A 214 11.32 -7.71 8.00
C ASN A 214 12.38 -6.71 8.49
N LYS A 215 13.22 -7.11 9.43
CA LYS A 215 14.35 -6.30 9.94
C LYS A 215 15.34 -5.94 8.83
N ASN A 216 15.74 -6.91 8.00
CA ASN A 216 16.72 -6.71 6.94
C ASN A 216 16.21 -5.75 5.86
N VAL A 217 14.97 -5.93 5.40
CA VAL A 217 14.38 -5.06 4.38
C VAL A 217 14.07 -3.67 4.93
N CYS A 218 13.64 -3.55 6.18
CA CYS A 218 13.45 -2.26 6.84
C CYS A 218 14.78 -1.50 6.94
N LYS A 219 15.87 -2.19 7.30
CA LYS A 219 17.21 -1.57 7.33
C LYS A 219 17.62 -1.07 5.96
N GLU A 220 17.44 -1.86 4.90
CA GLU A 220 17.72 -1.45 3.51
C GLU A 220 16.92 -0.19 3.14
N ALA A 221 15.65 -0.11 3.55
CA ALA A 221 14.79 1.05 3.32
C ALA A 221 15.31 2.30 4.08
N ILE A 222 15.70 2.15 5.35
CA ILE A 222 16.26 3.24 6.16
C ILE A 222 17.57 3.74 5.55
N ASP A 223 18.48 2.84 5.17
CA ASP A 223 19.77 3.18 4.56
C ASP A 223 19.56 3.94 3.23
N THR A 224 18.57 3.53 2.44
CA THR A 224 18.17 4.19 1.19
C THR A 224 17.67 5.61 1.44
N ILE A 225 16.79 5.80 2.42
CA ILE A 225 16.26 7.11 2.81
C ILE A 225 17.38 8.01 3.33
N ASN A 226 18.23 7.51 4.23
CA ASN A 226 19.35 8.26 4.78
C ASN A 226 20.31 8.75 3.70
N GLY A 227 20.61 7.90 2.71
CA GLY A 227 21.43 8.30 1.57
C GLY A 227 20.80 9.36 0.68
N CYS A 228 19.46 9.40 0.61
CA CYS A 228 18.73 10.37 -0.21
C CYS A 228 18.44 11.70 0.50
N TYR A 229 18.29 11.68 1.82
CA TYR A 229 17.81 12.82 2.62
C TYR A 229 18.77 13.21 3.73
N ASN A 230 20.08 13.05 3.49
CA ASN A 230 21.16 13.49 4.40
C ASN A 230 20.91 13.07 5.87
N PHE A 231 20.61 11.79 6.09
CA PHE A 231 20.32 11.23 7.41
C PHE A 231 19.19 11.95 8.17
N LEU A 232 18.25 12.56 7.45
CA LEU A 232 17.12 13.34 7.98
C LEU A 232 17.51 14.55 8.82
N GLN A 233 18.74 15.03 8.74
CA GLN A 233 19.26 16.14 9.59
C GLN A 233 18.44 17.42 9.45
N ASP A 234 17.86 17.68 8.27
CA ASP A 234 17.05 18.86 8.00
C ASP A 234 15.54 18.63 8.22
N MET A 235 15.15 17.44 8.67
CA MET A 235 13.75 17.09 8.85
C MET A 235 13.28 17.32 10.27
N SER A 236 12.17 18.05 10.43
CA SER A 236 11.50 18.20 11.74
C SER A 236 10.63 17.00 12.09
N TYR A 237 10.10 16.32 11.08
CA TYR A 237 9.22 15.15 11.24
C TYR A 237 9.47 14.10 10.18
N LEU A 238 9.47 12.83 10.61
CA LEU A 238 9.31 11.66 9.75
C LEU A 238 7.93 11.04 10.01
N VAL A 239 7.06 11.10 9.02
CA VAL A 239 5.72 10.49 9.08
C VAL A 239 5.76 9.17 8.35
N VAL A 240 5.60 8.08 9.10
CA VAL A 240 5.55 6.72 8.54
C VAL A 240 4.10 6.28 8.41
N THR A 241 3.70 5.82 7.23
CA THR A 241 2.33 5.42 6.90
C THR A 241 2.29 4.05 6.23
N GLY A 242 1.09 3.58 5.88
CA GLY A 242 0.89 2.32 5.18
C GLY A 242 1.00 1.08 6.07
N GLY A 243 0.53 -0.05 5.56
CA GLY A 243 0.51 -1.32 6.30
C GLY A 243 1.91 -1.86 6.60
N THR A 244 2.85 -1.75 5.67
CA THR A 244 4.25 -2.12 5.87
C THR A 244 4.92 -1.15 6.84
N GLY A 245 4.58 0.15 6.77
CA GLY A 245 5.05 1.16 7.72
C GLY A 245 4.70 0.83 9.16
N ALA A 246 3.49 0.34 9.41
CA ALA A 246 3.08 -0.13 10.75
C ALA A 246 3.96 -1.29 11.24
N ALA A 247 4.34 -2.22 10.38
CA ALA A 247 5.23 -3.33 10.73
C ALA A 247 6.67 -2.87 10.98
N TRP A 248 7.09 -1.78 10.35
CA TRP A 248 8.46 -1.24 10.46
C TRP A 248 8.64 -0.18 11.55
N LEU A 249 7.55 0.40 12.05
CA LEU A 249 7.61 1.56 12.95
C LEU A 249 8.56 1.35 14.14
N GLY A 250 8.50 0.19 14.79
CA GLY A 250 9.39 -0.13 15.91
C GLY A 250 10.87 -0.17 15.53
N TYR A 251 11.22 -0.72 14.37
CA TYR A 251 12.59 -0.74 13.86
C TYR A 251 13.09 0.64 13.50
N ILE A 252 12.25 1.46 12.84
CA ILE A 252 12.57 2.83 12.46
C ILE A 252 12.82 3.69 13.71
N GLN A 253 11.93 3.61 14.70
CA GLN A 253 12.07 4.36 15.96
C GLN A 253 13.34 3.97 16.72
N ASN A 254 13.67 2.69 16.79
CA ASN A 254 14.88 2.24 17.46
C ASN A 254 16.13 2.71 16.73
N PHE A 255 16.15 2.63 15.40
CA PHE A 255 17.29 3.07 14.60
C PHE A 255 17.63 4.56 14.84
N TYR A 256 16.64 5.44 14.77
CA TYR A 256 16.89 6.87 14.95
C TYR A 256 17.16 7.26 16.41
N LYS A 257 16.60 6.55 17.39
CA LYS A 257 16.97 6.74 18.82
C LYS A 257 18.42 6.39 19.10
N GLU A 258 18.97 5.36 18.46
CA GLU A 258 20.37 4.95 18.60
C GLU A 258 21.34 5.94 17.93
N MET A 259 20.87 6.69 16.92
CA MET A 259 21.68 7.75 16.28
C MET A 259 21.78 9.02 17.10
N ASP A 260 20.79 9.30 17.96
CA ASP A 260 20.72 10.50 18.81
C ASP A 260 21.43 10.29 20.17
N SER A 261 21.92 9.07 20.47
CA SER A 261 22.62 8.70 21.71
C SER A 261 24.13 8.67 21.52
#